data_12d4b2125a065763164240f020b9ae83
#
_entry.id   12d4b2125a065763164240f020b9ae83
#
_cell.length_a   1.000
_cell.length_b   1.000
_cell.length_c   1.000
_cell.angle_alpha   90.00
_cell.angle_beta   90.00
_cell.angle_gamma   90.00
#
_symmetry.space_group_name_H-M   'P 1'
#
loop_
_entity.id
_entity.type
_entity.pdbx_description
1 polymer ?
#
loop_
_entity_poly.entity_id
_entity_poly.type
_entity_poly.pdbx_seq_one_letter_code
_entity_poly.pdbx_strand_id
1 'polypeptide(L)'
;RNHSSAASDVYKRQDKDTGFCVCGHVHDNEAIGSPHDHGTSWAIYGQASGETEMTDWEIVEKNNSDDVVNVKLKKTYIMKAGDVHFYDVGHVHSPVRKHPVRLLRIEGANLDNIKRSNIKVIT
;
A
#
# COMPACT_ATOMS: atom_id res chain seq x y z
N ARG A 1 -13.64 6.26 16.03
CA ARG A 1 -12.66 5.28 15.57
C ARG A 1 -12.84 3.96 16.29
N ASN A 2 -12.88 2.86 15.54
CA ASN A 2 -12.92 1.53 16.11
C ASN A 2 -11.51 1.02 16.40
N HIS A 3 -11.34 0.51 17.59
CA HIS A 3 -10.16 -0.26 17.95
C HIS A 3 -10.46 -1.73 17.70
N SER A 4 -9.83 -2.30 16.72
CA SER A 4 -9.86 -3.74 16.58
C SER A 4 -8.79 -4.35 17.47
N SER A 5 -8.94 -5.62 17.80
CA SER A 5 -7.91 -6.36 18.53
C SER A 5 -6.60 -6.50 17.74
N ALA A 6 -6.61 -6.17 16.47
CA ALA A 6 -5.46 -6.28 15.59
C ALA A 6 -4.41 -5.21 15.82
N ALA A 7 -4.67 -4.22 16.67
CA ALA A 7 -3.72 -3.18 17.00
C ALA A 7 -3.14 -2.47 15.77
N SER A 8 -3.98 -2.24 14.78
CA SER A 8 -3.65 -1.46 13.60
C SER A 8 -4.63 -0.30 13.48
N ASP A 9 -4.11 0.90 13.52
CA ASP A 9 -4.91 2.12 13.41
C ASP A 9 -4.54 2.88 12.15
N VAL A 10 -5.57 3.42 11.50
CA VAL A 10 -5.41 4.28 10.33
C VAL A 10 -6.12 5.60 10.61
N TYR A 11 -5.38 6.69 10.52
CA TYR A 11 -5.90 8.04 10.69
C TYR A 11 -5.89 8.72 9.34
N LYS A 12 -7.06 9.21 8.91
CA LYS A 12 -7.23 9.78 7.57
C LYS A 12 -7.67 11.22 7.64
N ARG A 13 -7.11 12.02 6.74
CA ARG A 13 -7.58 13.38 6.47
C ARG A 13 -7.57 13.61 4.97
N GLN A 14 -8.71 14.01 4.43
CA GLN A 14 -8.84 14.36 3.02
C GLN A 14 -8.89 15.88 2.86
N ASP A 15 -8.10 16.39 1.93
CA ASP A 15 -8.16 17.78 1.54
C ASP A 15 -9.32 17.99 0.56
N LYS A 16 -10.20 18.93 0.89
CA LYS A 16 -11.41 19.15 0.09
C LYS A 16 -11.12 19.79 -1.26
N ASP A 17 -10.06 20.56 -1.38
CA ASP A 17 -9.75 21.28 -2.60
C ASP A 17 -9.08 20.41 -3.65
N THR A 18 -8.13 19.58 -3.21
CA THR A 18 -7.35 18.72 -4.12
C THR A 18 -7.88 17.30 -4.18
N GLY A 19 -8.62 16.85 -3.18
CA GLY A 19 -9.02 15.45 -3.04
C GLY A 19 -7.93 14.56 -2.46
N PHE A 20 -6.74 15.09 -2.19
CA PHE A 20 -5.65 14.31 -1.63
C PHE A 20 -6.01 13.78 -0.26
N CYS A 21 -5.60 12.54 0.01
CA CYS A 21 -5.85 11.90 1.28
C CYS A 21 -4.52 11.60 1.98
N VAL A 22 -4.40 12.04 3.22
CA VAL A 22 -3.23 11.75 4.05
C VAL A 22 -3.64 10.71 5.07
N CYS A 23 -2.92 9.60 5.10
CA CYS A 23 -3.20 8.50 6.02
C CYS A 23 -2.01 8.27 6.92
N GLY A 24 -2.24 8.29 8.23
CA GLY A 24 -1.25 7.85 9.21
C GLY A 24 -1.56 6.42 9.62
N HIS A 25 -0.60 5.53 9.45
CA HIS A 25 -0.73 4.12 9.82
C HIS A 25 0.10 3.83 11.06
N VAL A 26 -0.52 3.21 12.04
CA VAL A 26 0.14 2.70 13.25
C VAL A 26 -0.13 1.21 13.31
N HIS A 27 0.92 0.42 13.19
CA HIS A 27 0.86 -1.03 13.33
C HIS A 27 1.69 -1.44 14.53
N ASP A 28 1.06 -1.99 15.54
CA ASP A 28 1.75 -2.42 16.77
C ASP A 28 2.14 -3.90 16.73
N ASN A 29 1.53 -4.67 15.86
CA ASN A 29 1.79 -6.09 15.67
C ASN A 29 2.23 -6.38 14.24
N GLU A 30 2.62 -7.63 14.01
CA GLU A 30 2.94 -8.09 12.67
C GLU A 30 1.79 -7.83 11.70
N ALA A 31 2.13 -7.31 10.53
CA ALA A 31 1.16 -7.08 9.47
C ALA A 31 1.77 -7.54 8.14
N ILE A 32 1.06 -8.43 7.46
CA ILE A 32 1.45 -8.94 6.15
C ILE A 32 0.38 -8.56 5.16
N GLY A 33 0.74 -7.71 4.21
CA GLY A 33 -0.16 -7.30 3.14
C GLY A 33 0.02 -8.17 1.90
N SER A 34 -1.09 -8.44 1.23
CA SER A 34 -1.04 -9.11 -0.07
C SER A 34 -0.70 -8.11 -1.18
N PRO A 35 -0.20 -8.60 -2.33
CA PRO A 35 0.02 -7.73 -3.48
C PRO A 35 -1.23 -6.94 -3.85
N HIS A 36 -1.05 -5.64 -4.03
CA HIS A 36 -2.17 -4.74 -4.36
C HIS A 36 -1.65 -3.50 -5.09
N ASP A 37 -2.57 -2.83 -5.76
CA ASP A 37 -2.35 -1.49 -6.29
C ASP A 37 -3.25 -0.50 -5.54
N HIS A 38 -3.24 0.75 -5.96
CA HIS A 38 -4.07 1.80 -5.38
C HIS A 38 -5.17 2.26 -6.34
N GLY A 39 -5.66 1.32 -7.17
CA GLY A 39 -6.70 1.60 -8.14
C GLY A 39 -6.23 2.63 -9.16
N THR A 40 -6.97 3.72 -9.30
CA THR A 40 -6.65 4.80 -10.23
C THR A 40 -5.76 5.88 -9.63
N SER A 41 -5.24 5.67 -8.43
CA SER A 41 -4.43 6.66 -7.73
C SER A 41 -2.96 6.25 -7.64
N TRP A 42 -2.11 7.25 -7.48
CA TRP A 42 -0.74 7.10 -7.01
C TRP A 42 -0.70 7.12 -5.49
N ALA A 43 0.41 6.70 -4.92
CA ALA A 43 0.64 6.76 -3.48
C ALA A 43 2.08 7.13 -3.18
N ILE A 44 2.27 7.86 -2.09
CA ILE A 44 3.58 8.16 -1.53
C ILE A 44 3.61 7.59 -0.12
N TYR A 45 4.63 6.79 0.18
CA TYR A 45 4.83 6.22 1.50
C TYR A 45 6.05 6.85 2.15
N GLY A 46 5.89 7.34 3.38
CA GLY A 46 6.98 7.81 4.20
C GLY A 46 7.07 6.98 5.47
N GLN A 47 8.19 6.31 5.68
CA GLN A 47 8.41 5.50 6.87
C GLN A 47 8.86 6.42 8.01
N ALA A 48 8.07 6.49 9.08
CA ALA A 48 8.39 7.34 10.21
C ALA A 48 9.16 6.60 11.30
N SER A 49 8.80 5.35 11.58
CA SER A 49 9.53 4.50 12.52
C SER A 49 9.34 3.03 12.16
N GLY A 50 10.26 2.20 12.63
CA GLY A 50 10.27 0.78 12.28
C GLY A 50 10.70 0.54 10.85
N GLU A 51 10.56 -0.69 10.40
CA GLU A 51 10.95 -1.11 9.06
C GLU A 51 9.80 -1.82 8.37
N THR A 52 9.68 -1.59 7.06
CA THR A 52 8.76 -2.32 6.19
C THR A 52 9.57 -3.02 5.12
N GLU A 53 9.40 -4.34 5.01
CA GLU A 53 9.92 -5.08 3.87
C GLU A 53 8.90 -4.96 2.74
N MET A 54 9.26 -4.21 1.71
CA MET A 54 8.38 -3.96 0.58
C MET A 54 8.80 -4.80 -0.61
N THR A 55 7.85 -5.44 -1.24
CA THR A 55 8.06 -6.18 -2.48
C THR A 55 7.34 -5.46 -3.60
N ASP A 56 8.07 -5.19 -4.68
CA ASP A 56 7.51 -4.72 -5.93
C ASP A 56 7.25 -5.92 -6.84
N TRP A 57 6.09 -5.91 -7.47
CA TRP A 57 5.64 -6.97 -8.36
C TRP A 57 5.56 -6.44 -9.79
N GLU A 58 6.10 -7.21 -10.73
CA GLU A 58 6.05 -6.87 -12.14
C GLU A 58 4.77 -7.43 -12.76
N ILE A 59 4.03 -6.57 -13.46
CA ILE A 59 2.85 -7.01 -14.20
C ILE A 59 3.31 -7.78 -15.42
N VAL A 60 2.90 -9.04 -15.52
CA VAL A 60 3.24 -9.91 -16.64
C VAL A 60 2.13 -9.90 -17.68
N GLU A 61 0.88 -9.91 -17.23
CA GLU A 61 -0.27 -9.98 -18.10
C GLU A 61 -1.49 -9.35 -17.43
N LYS A 62 -2.24 -8.60 -18.19
CA LYS A 62 -3.56 -8.10 -17.79
C LYS A 62 -4.61 -8.78 -18.65
N ASN A 63 -5.55 -9.46 -18.02
CA ASN A 63 -6.67 -10.07 -18.71
C ASN A 63 -7.90 -9.17 -18.57
N ASN A 64 -8.33 -8.59 -19.68
CA ASN A 64 -9.45 -7.65 -19.67
C ASN A 64 -10.81 -8.33 -19.52
N SER A 65 -10.90 -9.64 -19.76
CA SER A 65 -12.18 -10.35 -19.70
C SER A 65 -12.58 -10.73 -18.29
N ASP A 66 -11.62 -10.93 -17.37
CA ASP A 66 -11.89 -11.32 -15.98
C ASP A 66 -11.27 -10.40 -14.95
N ASP A 67 -10.72 -9.24 -15.37
CA ASP A 67 -10.07 -8.26 -14.52
C ASP A 67 -8.90 -8.81 -13.70
N VAL A 68 -8.28 -9.88 -14.14
CA VAL A 68 -7.14 -10.47 -13.43
C VAL A 68 -5.84 -9.87 -13.95
N VAL A 69 -4.99 -9.46 -13.01
CA VAL A 69 -3.64 -8.98 -13.30
C VAL A 69 -2.65 -10.00 -12.76
N ASN A 70 -1.91 -10.63 -13.65
CA ASN A 70 -0.88 -11.59 -13.27
C ASN A 70 0.44 -10.87 -13.00
N VAL A 71 1.05 -11.16 -11.88
CA VAL A 71 2.29 -10.52 -11.44
C VAL A 71 3.32 -11.55 -11.04
N LYS A 72 4.59 -11.17 -11.16
CA LYS A 72 5.71 -11.96 -10.65
C LYS A 72 6.62 -11.06 -9.80
N LEU A 73 7.40 -11.67 -8.94
CA LEU A 73 8.34 -10.96 -8.08
C LEU A 73 9.33 -10.15 -8.93
N LYS A 74 9.47 -8.85 -8.60
CA LYS A 74 10.46 -7.99 -9.23
C LYS A 74 11.64 -7.73 -8.29
N LYS A 75 11.36 -7.17 -7.13
CA LYS A 75 12.40 -6.87 -6.14
C LYS A 75 11.79 -6.72 -4.76
N THR A 76 12.61 -6.94 -3.74
CA THR A 76 12.26 -6.70 -2.34
C THR A 76 13.29 -5.75 -1.74
N TYR A 77 12.85 -4.81 -0.92
CA TYR A 77 13.71 -3.84 -0.27
C TYR A 77 13.15 -3.47 1.09
N ILE A 78 14.01 -2.89 1.93
CA ILE A 78 13.63 -2.46 3.28
C ILE A 78 13.44 -0.95 3.28
N MET A 79 12.26 -0.52 3.73
CA MET A 79 11.99 0.88 4.01
C MET A 79 12.30 1.15 5.47
N LYS A 80 13.22 2.05 5.71
CA LYS A 80 13.65 2.47 7.06
C LYS A 80 13.12 3.85 7.39
N ALA A 81 13.18 4.22 8.66
CA ALA A 81 12.78 5.54 9.10
C ALA A 81 13.48 6.62 8.28
N GLY A 82 12.71 7.54 7.74
CA GLY A 82 13.17 8.60 6.86
C GLY A 82 13.07 8.30 5.37
N ASP A 83 12.82 7.05 4.99
CA ASP A 83 12.66 6.68 3.58
C ASP A 83 11.31 7.10 3.05
N VAL A 84 11.30 7.60 1.82
CA VAL A 84 10.09 8.00 1.10
C VAL A 84 10.11 7.34 -0.26
N HIS A 85 8.99 6.69 -0.63
CA HIS A 85 8.86 6.05 -1.92
C HIS A 85 7.58 6.49 -2.61
N PHE A 86 7.68 6.70 -3.91
CA PHE A 86 6.55 7.00 -4.77
C PHE A 86 6.12 5.75 -5.53
N TYR A 87 4.83 5.47 -5.49
CA TYR A 87 4.21 4.37 -6.24
C TYR A 87 3.22 4.94 -7.23
N ASP A 88 3.53 4.82 -8.50
CA ASP A 88 2.67 5.35 -9.55
C ASP A 88 1.37 4.55 -9.68
N VAL A 89 0.45 5.09 -10.46
CA VAL A 89 -0.81 4.42 -10.77
C VAL A 89 -0.53 3.02 -11.32
N GLY A 90 -1.20 2.04 -10.75
CA GLY A 90 -1.07 0.64 -11.19
C GLY A 90 0.15 -0.11 -10.66
N HIS A 91 1.03 0.54 -9.90
CA HIS A 91 2.19 -0.12 -9.31
C HIS A 91 1.75 -1.14 -8.26
N VAL A 92 2.06 -2.40 -8.48
CA VAL A 92 1.69 -3.48 -7.56
C VAL A 92 2.81 -3.71 -6.55
N HIS A 93 2.47 -3.66 -5.28
CA HIS A 93 3.42 -3.88 -4.19
C HIS A 93 2.77 -4.60 -3.02
N SER A 94 3.59 -5.12 -2.13
CA SER A 94 3.11 -5.78 -0.91
C SER A 94 4.06 -5.54 0.26
N PRO A 95 3.52 -5.10 1.41
CA PRO A 95 4.34 -4.86 2.58
C PRO A 95 4.35 -6.05 3.54
N VAL A 96 5.49 -6.24 4.21
CA VAL A 96 5.60 -7.12 5.37
C VAL A 96 6.19 -6.32 6.51
N ARG A 97 5.49 -6.29 7.64
CA ARG A 97 5.90 -5.56 8.84
C ARG A 97 5.94 -6.55 9.99
N LYS A 98 7.14 -6.87 10.45
CA LYS A 98 7.34 -7.88 11.51
C LYS A 98 7.34 -7.28 12.90
N HIS A 99 7.56 -5.98 13.01
CA HIS A 99 7.66 -5.23 14.25
C HIS A 99 6.80 -3.98 14.17
N PRO A 100 6.59 -3.27 15.28
CA PRO A 100 5.81 -2.04 15.24
C PRO A 100 6.37 -1.03 14.26
N VAL A 101 5.50 -0.42 13.48
CA VAL A 101 5.86 0.63 12.51
C VAL A 101 4.89 1.79 12.59
N ARG A 102 5.37 2.96 12.18
CA ARG A 102 4.55 4.12 11.90
C ARG A 102 4.94 4.64 10.53
N LEU A 103 3.93 4.91 9.71
CA LEU A 103 4.16 5.43 8.38
C LEU A 103 3.06 6.41 7.97
N LEU A 104 3.41 7.25 7.03
CA LEU A 104 2.46 8.13 6.36
C LEU A 104 2.26 7.63 4.93
N ARG A 105 1.02 7.71 4.48
CA ARG A 105 0.68 7.43 3.09
C ARG A 105 -0.13 8.62 2.58
N ILE A 106 0.30 9.16 1.44
CA ILE A 106 -0.42 10.23 0.75
C ILE A 106 -0.91 9.67 -0.57
N GLU A 107 -2.18 9.85 -0.84
CA GLU A 107 -2.82 9.35 -2.04
C GLU A 107 -3.56 10.48 -2.75
N GLY A 108 -3.70 10.36 -4.08
CA GLY A 108 -4.39 11.36 -4.88
C GLY A 108 -5.87 11.42 -4.64
N ALA A 109 -6.44 10.41 -4.00
CA ALA A 109 -7.86 10.34 -3.69
C ALA A 109 -8.08 9.46 -2.47
N ASN A 110 -9.27 9.53 -1.88
CA ASN A 110 -9.68 8.58 -0.86
C ASN A 110 -10.01 7.24 -1.54
N LEU A 111 -9.27 6.19 -1.20
CA LEU A 111 -9.38 4.89 -1.86
C LEU A 111 -10.40 3.94 -1.21
N ASP A 112 -11.15 4.39 -0.23
CA ASP A 112 -12.10 3.51 0.46
C ASP A 112 -13.16 2.92 -0.47
N ASN A 113 -13.54 3.67 -1.50
CA ASN A 113 -14.58 3.26 -2.45
C ASN A 113 -14.04 2.99 -3.86
N ILE A 114 -12.73 2.89 -4.03
CA ILE A 114 -12.12 2.66 -5.32
C ILE A 114 -11.90 1.17 -5.51
N LYS A 115 -12.35 0.65 -6.66
CA LYS A 115 -12.12 -0.73 -7.03
C LYS A 115 -10.64 -0.92 -7.37
N ARG A 116 -10.02 -1.90 -6.73
CA ARG A 116 -8.64 -2.30 -7.00
C ARG A 116 -8.60 -3.48 -7.96
N SER A 117 -7.46 -3.65 -8.60
CA SER A 117 -7.24 -4.77 -9.50
C SER A 117 -7.26 -6.10 -8.75
N ASN A 118 -7.68 -7.14 -9.43
CA ASN A 118 -7.63 -8.51 -8.91
C ASN A 118 -6.25 -9.10 -9.27
N ILE A 119 -5.39 -9.21 -8.26
CA ILE A 119 -3.99 -9.57 -8.46
C ILE A 119 -3.78 -11.05 -8.24
N LYS A 120 -3.09 -11.70 -9.18
CA LYS A 120 -2.69 -13.10 -9.07
C LYS A 120 -1.17 -13.21 -9.22
N VAL A 121 -0.54 -13.81 -8.22
CA VAL A 121 0.90 -14.07 -8.27
C VAL A 121 1.15 -15.34 -9.08
N ILE A 122 2.04 -15.25 -10.04
CA ILE A 122 2.50 -16.38 -10.81
C ILE A 122 3.97 -16.68 -10.51
N THR A 123 4.35 -17.93 -10.62
CA THR A 123 5.72 -18.38 -10.38
C THR A 123 6.52 -18.46 -11.68
#